data_730e6668523bc8f179b5b860c6d41079
#
_entry.id   730e6668523bc8f179b5b860c6d41079
#
_cell.length_a   1.000
_cell.length_b   1.000
_cell.length_c   1.000
_cell.angle_alpha   90.00
_cell.angle_beta   90.00
_cell.angle_gamma   90.00
#
_symmetry.space_group_name_H-M   'P 1'
#
loop_
_entity.id
_entity.type
_entity.pdbx_description
1 polymer ?
#
loop_
_entity_poly.entity_id
_entity_poly.type
_entity_poly.pdbx_seq_one_letter_code
_entity_poly.pdbx_strand_id
1 'polypeptide(L)'
;MKNFENKVAAITGAGSGIGQQLAIQLAKQGTHLALSDLNEQGLAETLNYVKDYPISVTLTKLDVSDRKAVEDWAKQCQQDFGQVNLVFNNAGVALASTVEGLSYEDAEWIFNINFWGVVYGTKAFLPYLKQSGSGHIVNISSLFGLTAQPTQSAYNATKFAVRGFTEALRQELDLENCGVSATCVHPGGIRTNIANSARMSDSI
;
A
#
# COMPACT_ATOMS: atom_id res chain seq x y z
N MET A 1 16.67 7.40 2.74
CA MET A 1 16.36 7.77 4.16
C MET A 1 17.15 6.85 5.08
N LYS A 2 17.88 7.39 6.07
CA LYS A 2 18.72 6.58 6.99
C LYS A 2 18.20 6.59 8.43
N ASN A 3 17.28 7.48 8.78
CA ASN A 3 16.66 7.59 10.09
C ASN A 3 15.15 7.72 9.93
N PHE A 4 14.40 6.96 10.71
CA PHE A 4 12.94 6.91 10.71
C PHE A 4 12.32 7.63 11.94
N GLU A 5 13.14 8.01 12.91
CA GLU A 5 12.69 8.70 14.12
C GLU A 5 12.03 10.04 13.77
N ASN A 6 10.89 10.31 14.38
CA ASN A 6 10.06 11.51 14.14
C ASN A 6 9.61 11.69 12.67
N LYS A 7 9.68 10.65 11.85
CA LYS A 7 9.07 10.62 10.52
C LYS A 7 7.61 10.19 10.61
N VAL A 8 6.86 10.42 9.55
CA VAL A 8 5.45 10.02 9.44
C VAL A 8 5.31 9.03 8.30
N ALA A 9 4.73 7.87 8.59
CA ALA A 9 4.45 6.81 7.61
C ALA A 9 2.95 6.62 7.46
N ALA A 10 2.45 6.75 6.23
CA ALA A 10 1.10 6.38 5.83
C ALA A 10 1.11 4.96 5.24
N ILE A 11 0.27 4.06 5.77
CA ILE A 11 0.26 2.64 5.42
C ILE A 11 -1.16 2.21 5.09
N THR A 12 -1.40 1.73 3.87
CA THR A 12 -2.68 1.10 3.49
C THR A 12 -2.62 -0.41 3.73
N GLY A 13 -3.77 -1.03 4.04
CA GLY A 13 -3.82 -2.44 4.39
C GLY A 13 -3.07 -2.75 5.69
N ALA A 14 -3.14 -1.83 6.65
CA ALA A 14 -2.41 -1.90 7.92
C ALA A 14 -3.07 -2.80 8.98
N GLY A 15 -4.28 -3.31 8.71
CA GLY A 15 -5.02 -4.17 9.63
C GLY A 15 -4.49 -5.59 9.76
N SER A 16 -3.60 -6.05 8.85
CA SER A 16 -3.07 -7.41 8.90
C SER A 16 -1.75 -7.56 8.13
N GLY A 17 -1.15 -8.75 8.20
CA GLY A 17 -0.06 -9.20 7.34
C GLY A 17 1.13 -8.24 7.25
N ILE A 18 1.54 -7.92 6.03
CA ILE A 18 2.72 -7.06 5.78
C ILE A 18 2.50 -5.65 6.33
N GLY A 19 1.32 -5.05 6.10
CA GLY A 19 1.02 -3.70 6.57
C GLY A 19 1.07 -3.56 8.09
N GLN A 20 0.52 -4.54 8.81
CA GLN A 20 0.60 -4.60 10.28
C GLN A 20 2.05 -4.73 10.76
N GLN A 21 2.85 -5.61 10.13
CA GLN A 21 4.25 -5.78 10.51
C GLN A 21 5.10 -4.55 10.20
N LEU A 22 4.82 -3.85 9.09
CA LEU A 22 5.45 -2.56 8.79
C LEU A 22 5.14 -1.52 9.87
N ALA A 23 3.88 -1.41 10.29
CA ALA A 23 3.47 -0.50 11.37
C ALA A 23 4.24 -0.79 12.67
N ILE A 24 4.33 -2.07 13.07
CA ILE A 24 5.05 -2.48 14.29
C ILE A 24 6.54 -2.14 14.19
N GLN A 25 7.19 -2.44 13.06
CA GLN A 25 8.63 -2.19 12.91
C GLN A 25 8.96 -0.70 12.84
N LEU A 26 8.12 0.12 12.22
CA LEU A 26 8.30 1.57 12.17
C LEU A 26 8.03 2.23 13.52
N ALA A 27 7.02 1.76 14.28
CA ALA A 27 6.77 2.21 15.65
C ALA A 27 7.99 2.02 16.55
N LYS A 28 8.65 0.85 16.46
CA LYS A 28 9.92 0.56 17.20
C LYS A 28 11.04 1.54 16.86
N GLN A 29 10.99 2.19 15.72
CA GLN A 29 11.98 3.16 15.26
C GLN A 29 11.55 4.62 15.52
N GLY A 30 10.47 4.84 16.28
CA GLY A 30 9.99 6.17 16.62
C GLY A 30 9.26 6.89 15.48
N THR A 31 8.72 6.15 14.52
CA THR A 31 7.97 6.71 13.39
C THR A 31 6.49 6.88 13.78
N HIS A 32 5.91 8.05 13.55
CA HIS A 32 4.48 8.29 13.68
C HIS A 32 3.72 7.58 12.54
N LEU A 33 2.50 7.11 12.81
CA LEU A 33 1.78 6.22 11.92
C LEU A 33 0.40 6.75 11.56
N ALA A 34 0.11 6.88 10.27
CA ALA A 34 -1.23 7.00 9.72
C ALA A 34 -1.60 5.64 9.11
N LEU A 35 -2.46 4.88 9.80
CA LEU A 35 -2.84 3.53 9.42
C LEU A 35 -4.22 3.50 8.78
N SER A 36 -4.36 2.82 7.65
CA SER A 36 -5.66 2.64 7.01
C SER A 36 -5.89 1.21 6.56
N ASP A 37 -7.13 0.78 6.66
CA ASP A 37 -7.63 -0.52 6.20
C ASP A 37 -9.15 -0.46 6.03
N LEU A 38 -9.72 -1.35 5.25
CA LEU A 38 -11.16 -1.56 5.20
C LEU A 38 -11.66 -2.25 6.48
N ASN A 39 -10.80 -3.08 7.10
CA ASN A 39 -11.07 -3.84 8.32
C ASN A 39 -10.69 -3.03 9.57
N GLU A 40 -11.68 -2.38 10.19
CA GLU A 40 -11.50 -1.57 11.41
C GLU A 40 -11.04 -2.42 12.62
N GLN A 41 -11.48 -3.68 12.73
CA GLN A 41 -11.03 -4.57 13.79
C GLN A 41 -9.54 -4.87 13.66
N GLY A 42 -9.07 -5.15 12.44
CA GLY A 42 -7.64 -5.36 12.18
C GLY A 42 -6.80 -4.12 12.50
N LEU A 43 -7.33 -2.91 12.21
CA LEU A 43 -6.67 -1.66 12.62
C LEU A 43 -6.57 -1.53 14.15
N ALA A 44 -7.64 -1.86 14.87
CA ALA A 44 -7.63 -1.84 16.34
C ALA A 44 -6.63 -2.85 16.93
N GLU A 45 -6.51 -4.03 16.33
CA GLU A 45 -5.49 -5.00 16.70
C GLU A 45 -4.07 -4.47 16.46
N THR A 46 -3.84 -3.83 15.30
CA THR A 46 -2.54 -3.21 15.00
C THR A 46 -2.21 -2.08 15.99
N LEU A 47 -3.18 -1.24 16.34
CA LEU A 47 -3.01 -0.21 17.35
C LEU A 47 -2.56 -0.80 18.70
N ASN A 48 -3.13 -1.94 19.12
CA ASN A 48 -2.73 -2.60 20.37
C ASN A 48 -1.26 -3.02 20.37
N TYR A 49 -0.67 -3.35 19.22
CA TYR A 49 0.76 -3.69 19.12
C TYR A 49 1.69 -2.46 19.17
N VAL A 50 1.17 -1.28 18.86
CA VAL A 50 2.01 -0.08 18.73
C VAL A 50 1.74 1.00 19.79
N LYS A 51 0.66 0.89 20.57
CA LYS A 51 0.20 1.92 21.53
C LYS A 51 1.19 2.28 22.65
N ASP A 52 2.10 1.37 22.99
CA ASP A 52 3.08 1.58 24.07
C ASP A 52 4.38 2.28 23.59
N TYR A 53 4.51 2.52 22.27
CA TYR A 53 5.61 3.32 21.74
C TYR A 53 5.28 4.82 21.81
N PRO A 54 6.28 5.70 22.07
CA PRO A 54 6.09 7.15 22.22
C PRO A 54 5.90 7.84 20.85
N ILE A 55 4.88 7.42 20.11
CA ILE A 55 4.55 7.92 18.75
C ILE A 55 3.07 8.32 18.69
N SER A 56 2.74 9.17 17.72
CA SER A 56 1.34 9.45 17.35
C SER A 56 0.84 8.44 16.34
N VAL A 57 -0.40 7.98 16.50
CA VAL A 57 -1.03 7.01 15.59
C VAL A 57 -2.44 7.47 15.26
N THR A 58 -2.79 7.50 13.97
CA THR A 58 -4.18 7.69 13.52
C THR A 58 -4.66 6.44 12.79
N LEU A 59 -5.96 6.15 12.92
CA LEU A 59 -6.63 5.03 12.24
C LEU A 59 -7.72 5.57 11.32
N THR A 60 -7.79 5.07 10.11
CA THR A 60 -8.79 5.46 9.12
C THR A 60 -9.36 4.24 8.43
N LYS A 61 -10.69 4.06 8.47
CA LYS A 61 -11.36 3.11 7.60
C LYS A 61 -11.30 3.62 6.17
N LEU A 62 -10.69 2.86 5.27
CA LEU A 62 -10.42 3.30 3.91
C LEU A 62 -10.57 2.16 2.91
N ASP A 63 -11.40 2.39 1.89
CA ASP A 63 -11.37 1.62 0.65
C ASP A 63 -10.41 2.31 -0.32
N VAL A 64 -9.29 1.67 -0.65
CA VAL A 64 -8.28 2.24 -1.56
C VAL A 64 -8.76 2.35 -3.00
N SER A 65 -9.87 1.70 -3.38
CA SER A 65 -10.50 1.84 -4.69
C SER A 65 -11.31 3.14 -4.84
N ASP A 66 -11.65 3.80 -3.71
CA ASP A 66 -12.28 5.11 -3.71
C ASP A 66 -11.21 6.21 -3.76
N ARG A 67 -11.04 6.78 -4.96
CA ARG A 67 -10.05 7.86 -5.18
C ARG A 67 -10.27 9.04 -4.25
N LYS A 68 -11.52 9.48 -4.07
CA LYS A 68 -11.81 10.67 -3.26
C LYS A 68 -11.49 10.43 -1.79
N ALA A 69 -11.82 9.25 -1.27
CA ALA A 69 -11.48 8.86 0.10
C ALA A 69 -9.96 8.83 0.32
N VAL A 70 -9.19 8.33 -0.66
CA VAL A 70 -7.71 8.32 -0.59
C VAL A 70 -7.14 9.74 -0.60
N GLU A 71 -7.66 10.63 -1.47
CA GLU A 71 -7.25 12.04 -1.53
C GLU A 71 -7.54 12.77 -0.20
N ASP A 72 -8.73 12.56 0.36
CA ASP A 72 -9.13 13.15 1.65
C ASP A 72 -8.27 12.61 2.80
N TRP A 73 -7.97 11.31 2.82
CA TRP A 73 -7.08 10.72 3.81
C TRP A 73 -5.67 11.29 3.75
N ALA A 74 -5.09 11.47 2.55
CA ALA A 74 -3.77 12.08 2.41
C ALA A 74 -3.73 13.51 2.95
N LYS A 75 -4.78 14.30 2.67
CA LYS A 75 -4.95 15.65 3.22
C LYS A 75 -5.05 15.63 4.76
N GLN A 76 -5.84 14.69 5.30
CA GLN A 76 -5.99 14.53 6.76
C GLN A 76 -4.66 14.17 7.42
N CYS A 77 -3.89 13.24 6.84
CA CYS A 77 -2.56 12.90 7.36
C CYS A 77 -1.64 14.13 7.43
N GLN A 78 -1.64 14.96 6.40
CA GLN A 78 -0.85 16.21 6.41
C GLN A 78 -1.32 17.18 7.50
N GLN A 79 -2.62 17.25 7.77
CA GLN A 79 -3.18 18.09 8.84
C GLN A 79 -2.82 17.57 10.23
N ASP A 80 -2.93 16.26 10.45
CA ASP A 80 -2.72 15.63 11.75
C ASP A 80 -1.26 15.64 12.19
N PHE A 81 -0.35 15.45 11.24
CA PHE A 81 1.09 15.30 11.55
C PHE A 81 1.97 16.46 11.09
N GLY A 82 1.45 17.38 10.26
CA GLY A 82 2.23 18.48 9.68
C GLY A 82 3.21 18.08 8.57
N GLN A 83 3.45 16.79 8.38
CA GLN A 83 4.33 16.21 7.34
C GLN A 83 3.95 14.77 7.01
N VAL A 84 4.33 14.30 5.83
CA VAL A 84 4.37 12.87 5.48
C VAL A 84 5.70 12.57 4.80
N ASN A 85 6.38 11.52 5.26
CA ASN A 85 7.71 11.17 4.75
C ASN A 85 7.74 9.80 4.06
N LEU A 86 6.86 8.87 4.46
CA LEU A 86 6.80 7.51 3.94
C LEU A 86 5.36 7.19 3.54
N VAL A 87 5.20 6.56 2.39
CA VAL A 87 3.92 6.00 1.96
C VAL A 87 4.11 4.56 1.55
N PHE A 88 3.34 3.67 2.15
CA PHE A 88 3.28 2.26 1.80
C PHE A 88 1.92 1.96 1.17
N ASN A 89 1.89 1.90 -0.14
CA ASN A 89 0.73 1.39 -0.89
C ASN A 89 0.78 -0.14 -0.83
N ASN A 90 0.27 -0.69 0.29
CA ASN A 90 0.36 -2.10 0.61
C ASN A 90 -0.98 -2.85 0.47
N ALA A 91 -2.12 -2.16 0.61
CA ALA A 91 -3.42 -2.79 0.44
C ALA A 91 -3.53 -3.55 -0.88
N GLY A 92 -4.06 -4.76 -0.82
CA GLY A 92 -4.22 -5.60 -1.99
C GLY A 92 -5.00 -6.86 -1.69
N VAL A 93 -5.56 -7.44 -2.73
CA VAL A 93 -6.38 -8.64 -2.70
C VAL A 93 -5.88 -9.66 -3.72
N ALA A 94 -6.31 -10.91 -3.56
CA ALA A 94 -6.03 -11.99 -4.51
C ALA A 94 -7.31 -12.48 -5.18
N LEU A 95 -7.16 -12.97 -6.39
CA LEU A 95 -8.21 -13.58 -7.20
C LEU A 95 -7.62 -14.78 -7.93
N ALA A 96 -8.27 -15.92 -7.82
CA ALA A 96 -7.95 -17.12 -8.58
C ALA A 96 -9.09 -17.41 -9.58
N SER A 97 -8.72 -17.45 -10.87
CA SER A 97 -9.63 -17.75 -11.98
C SER A 97 -8.83 -18.21 -13.19
N THR A 98 -9.40 -19.11 -14.02
CA THR A 98 -8.91 -19.31 -15.37
C THR A 98 -9.17 -18.05 -16.19
N VAL A 99 -8.46 -17.85 -17.32
CA VAL A 99 -8.73 -16.71 -18.21
C VAL A 99 -10.15 -16.78 -18.79
N GLU A 100 -10.62 -17.97 -19.13
CA GLU A 100 -11.96 -18.19 -19.65
C GLU A 100 -13.06 -17.92 -18.61
N GLY A 101 -12.81 -18.31 -17.34
CA GLY A 101 -13.76 -18.14 -16.24
C GLY A 101 -13.68 -16.78 -15.53
N LEU A 102 -12.76 -15.91 -15.92
CA LEU A 102 -12.61 -14.58 -15.32
C LEU A 102 -13.76 -13.67 -15.77
N SER A 103 -14.59 -13.24 -14.82
CA SER A 103 -15.59 -12.20 -15.09
C SER A 103 -14.94 -10.82 -15.26
N TYR A 104 -15.56 -9.94 -16.04
CA TYR A 104 -15.08 -8.55 -16.16
C TYR A 104 -15.19 -7.81 -14.82
N GLU A 105 -16.23 -8.08 -14.04
CA GLU A 105 -16.47 -7.50 -12.72
C GLU A 105 -15.35 -7.83 -11.74
N ASP A 106 -14.88 -9.07 -11.72
CA ASP A 106 -13.77 -9.49 -10.86
C ASP A 106 -12.43 -8.92 -11.35
N ALA A 107 -12.25 -8.82 -12.67
CA ALA A 107 -11.08 -8.18 -13.24
C ALA A 107 -11.03 -6.69 -12.87
N GLU A 108 -12.13 -5.97 -13.01
CA GLU A 108 -12.25 -4.56 -12.61
C GLU A 108 -12.04 -4.39 -11.09
N TRP A 109 -12.66 -5.25 -10.28
CA TRP A 109 -12.51 -5.21 -8.82
C TRP A 109 -11.06 -5.32 -8.39
N ILE A 110 -10.32 -6.32 -8.89
CA ILE A 110 -8.92 -6.51 -8.48
C ILE A 110 -8.01 -5.39 -9.00
N PHE A 111 -8.26 -4.87 -10.22
CA PHE A 111 -7.53 -3.73 -10.76
C PHE A 111 -7.78 -2.45 -9.96
N ASN A 112 -9.02 -2.19 -9.55
CA ASN A 112 -9.37 -1.02 -8.76
C ASN A 112 -8.64 -1.00 -7.42
N ILE A 113 -8.48 -2.15 -6.77
CA ILE A 113 -7.77 -2.24 -5.49
C ILE A 113 -6.25 -2.28 -5.70
N ASN A 114 -5.75 -3.28 -6.47
CA ASN A 114 -4.33 -3.59 -6.52
C ASN A 114 -3.52 -2.60 -7.36
N PHE A 115 -4.12 -1.96 -8.36
CA PHE A 115 -3.43 -1.01 -9.23
C PHE A 115 -3.90 0.43 -9.03
N TRP A 116 -5.19 0.70 -9.20
CA TRP A 116 -5.69 2.07 -9.04
C TRP A 116 -5.51 2.59 -7.60
N GLY A 117 -5.69 1.74 -6.58
CA GLY A 117 -5.39 2.11 -5.19
C GLY A 117 -3.94 2.56 -5.01
N VAL A 118 -2.98 1.89 -5.65
CA VAL A 118 -1.56 2.30 -5.64
C VAL A 118 -1.36 3.64 -6.37
N VAL A 119 -2.02 3.83 -7.52
CA VAL A 119 -1.95 5.09 -8.28
C VAL A 119 -2.54 6.24 -7.47
N TYR A 120 -3.70 6.05 -6.86
CA TYR A 120 -4.37 7.07 -6.04
C TYR A 120 -3.51 7.45 -4.82
N GLY A 121 -3.04 6.48 -4.06
CA GLY A 121 -2.16 6.71 -2.91
C GLY A 121 -0.88 7.45 -3.31
N THR A 122 -0.22 6.99 -4.38
CA THR A 122 0.97 7.67 -4.91
C THR A 122 0.68 9.14 -5.25
N LYS A 123 -0.34 9.40 -6.07
CA LYS A 123 -0.67 10.76 -6.52
C LYS A 123 -1.14 11.67 -5.38
N ALA A 124 -1.93 11.16 -4.44
CA ALA A 124 -2.47 11.93 -3.33
C ALA A 124 -1.37 12.36 -2.34
N PHE A 125 -0.39 11.50 -2.09
CA PHE A 125 0.68 11.78 -1.13
C PHE A 125 1.91 12.45 -1.73
N LEU A 126 2.15 12.35 -3.04
CA LEU A 126 3.36 12.87 -3.69
C LEU A 126 3.62 14.36 -3.41
N PRO A 127 2.62 15.28 -3.45
CA PRO A 127 2.85 16.68 -3.11
C PRO A 127 3.37 16.89 -1.68
N TYR A 128 2.83 16.16 -0.72
CA TYR A 128 3.23 16.24 0.70
C TYR A 128 4.62 15.65 0.95
N LEU A 129 4.95 14.56 0.25
CA LEU A 129 6.30 13.98 0.29
C LEU A 129 7.34 14.95 -0.26
N LYS A 130 7.04 15.63 -1.39
CA LYS A 130 7.91 16.68 -1.95
C LYS A 130 8.06 17.86 -0.98
N GLN A 131 6.97 18.27 -0.36
CA GLN A 131 6.97 19.34 0.65
C GLN A 131 7.85 19.02 1.86
N SER A 132 7.93 17.75 2.27
CA SER A 132 8.78 17.31 3.37
C SER A 132 10.30 17.40 3.06
N GLY A 133 10.67 17.52 1.78
CA GLY A 133 12.05 17.54 1.30
C GLY A 133 12.80 16.20 1.43
N SER A 134 12.19 15.18 1.99
CA SER A 134 12.77 13.84 2.16
C SER A 134 11.66 12.78 2.24
N GLY A 135 11.24 12.31 1.09
CA GLY A 135 10.10 11.38 0.97
C GLY A 135 10.47 10.03 0.32
N HIS A 136 9.69 9.00 0.65
CA HIS A 136 9.82 7.71 -0.02
C HIS A 136 8.46 7.04 -0.21
N ILE A 137 8.21 6.53 -1.42
CA ILE A 137 7.03 5.74 -1.77
C ILE A 137 7.44 4.28 -1.91
N VAL A 138 6.71 3.39 -1.23
CA VAL A 138 6.89 1.95 -1.33
C VAL A 138 5.59 1.35 -1.88
N ASN A 139 5.65 0.82 -3.09
CA ASN A 139 4.54 0.13 -3.73
C ASN A 139 4.73 -1.37 -3.65
N ILE A 140 3.76 -2.07 -3.04
CA ILE A 140 3.85 -3.52 -2.84
C ILE A 140 3.29 -4.24 -4.08
N SER A 141 4.19 -4.76 -4.88
CA SER A 141 3.91 -5.69 -5.97
C SER A 141 3.85 -7.15 -5.43
N SER A 142 4.46 -8.08 -6.10
CA SER A 142 4.56 -9.50 -5.76
C SER A 142 5.67 -10.14 -6.58
N LEU A 143 6.12 -11.33 -6.20
CA LEU A 143 6.85 -12.22 -7.11
C LEU A 143 6.06 -12.42 -8.42
N PHE A 144 4.73 -12.39 -8.35
CA PHE A 144 3.83 -12.45 -9.51
C PHE A 144 3.73 -11.13 -10.31
N GLY A 145 4.52 -10.13 -9.98
CA GLY A 145 4.88 -8.99 -10.81
C GLY A 145 6.18 -9.16 -11.58
N LEU A 146 6.85 -10.32 -11.43
CA LEU A 146 8.08 -10.72 -12.15
C LEU A 146 7.86 -11.98 -12.99
N THR A 147 7.02 -12.90 -12.51
CA THR A 147 6.67 -14.17 -13.15
C THR A 147 5.15 -14.33 -13.17
N ALA A 148 4.61 -15.04 -14.16
CA ALA A 148 3.20 -15.34 -14.26
C ALA A 148 2.91 -16.78 -13.80
N GLN A 149 1.74 -16.98 -13.19
CA GLN A 149 1.25 -18.29 -12.77
C GLN A 149 -0.13 -18.57 -13.39
N PRO A 150 -0.43 -19.81 -13.78
CA PRO A 150 -1.77 -20.20 -14.19
C PRO A 150 -2.80 -19.85 -13.11
N THR A 151 -4.04 -19.59 -13.49
CA THR A 151 -5.16 -19.19 -12.65
C THR A 151 -5.00 -17.88 -11.88
N GLN A 152 -3.92 -17.14 -12.12
CA GLN A 152 -3.61 -15.85 -11.49
C GLN A 152 -3.50 -14.69 -12.49
N SER A 153 -4.11 -14.80 -13.67
CA SER A 153 -3.91 -13.86 -14.79
C SER A 153 -4.20 -12.40 -14.40
N ALA A 154 -5.36 -12.13 -13.78
CA ALA A 154 -5.73 -10.79 -13.35
C ALA A 154 -4.81 -10.28 -12.20
N TYR A 155 -4.50 -11.13 -11.22
CA TYR A 155 -3.57 -10.78 -10.15
C TYR A 155 -2.16 -10.47 -10.70
N ASN A 156 -1.62 -11.35 -11.56
CA ASN A 156 -0.34 -11.12 -12.23
C ASN A 156 -0.34 -9.77 -12.96
N ALA A 157 -1.38 -9.52 -13.77
CA ALA A 157 -1.49 -8.28 -14.54
C ALA A 157 -1.46 -7.03 -13.66
N THR A 158 -2.18 -7.02 -12.52
CA THR A 158 -2.13 -5.90 -11.57
C THR A 158 -0.75 -5.70 -10.98
N LYS A 159 -0.04 -6.78 -10.64
CA LYS A 159 1.29 -6.71 -10.00
C LYS A 159 2.41 -6.33 -10.98
N PHE A 160 2.31 -6.74 -12.25
CA PHE A 160 3.16 -6.22 -13.34
C PHE A 160 2.89 -4.73 -13.58
N ALA A 161 1.61 -4.30 -13.59
CA ALA A 161 1.24 -2.89 -13.74
C ALA A 161 1.83 -2.01 -12.61
N VAL A 162 1.74 -2.46 -11.34
CA VAL A 162 2.36 -1.78 -10.19
C VAL A 162 3.87 -1.64 -10.37
N ARG A 163 4.54 -2.69 -10.86
CA ARG A 163 5.98 -2.63 -11.14
C ARG A 163 6.29 -1.58 -12.19
N GLY A 164 5.67 -1.65 -13.38
CA GLY A 164 5.94 -0.70 -14.47
C GLY A 164 5.68 0.74 -14.07
N PHE A 165 4.56 0.99 -13.36
CA PHE A 165 4.22 2.30 -12.83
C PHE A 165 5.28 2.82 -11.83
N THR A 166 5.76 1.95 -10.92
CA THR A 166 6.73 2.35 -9.89
C THR A 166 8.13 2.60 -10.48
N GLU A 167 8.55 1.79 -11.46
CA GLU A 167 9.83 1.97 -12.14
C GLU A 167 9.87 3.28 -12.95
N ALA A 168 8.77 3.64 -13.62
CA ALA A 168 8.64 4.93 -14.31
C ALA A 168 8.64 6.10 -13.31
N LEU A 169 7.83 6.02 -12.25
CA LEU A 169 7.80 7.02 -11.19
C LEU A 169 9.19 7.26 -10.58
N ARG A 170 9.94 6.19 -10.33
CA ARG A 170 11.31 6.29 -9.78
C ARG A 170 12.21 7.12 -10.68
N GLN A 171 12.19 6.89 -11.97
CA GLN A 171 13.00 7.62 -12.95
C GLN A 171 12.59 9.11 -13.02
N GLU A 172 11.28 9.39 -13.02
CA GLU A 172 10.77 10.77 -12.98
C GLU A 172 11.26 11.53 -11.75
N LEU A 173 11.18 10.91 -10.57
CA LEU A 173 11.63 11.50 -9.30
C LEU A 173 13.15 11.72 -9.26
N ASP A 174 13.93 10.78 -9.82
CA ASP A 174 15.38 10.90 -9.92
C ASP A 174 15.77 12.05 -10.88
N LEU A 175 15.07 12.23 -12.00
CA LEU A 175 15.27 13.35 -12.93
C LEU A 175 14.87 14.69 -12.31
N GLU A 176 13.78 14.72 -11.55
CA GLU A 176 13.30 15.95 -10.88
C GLU A 176 14.21 16.36 -9.71
N ASN A 177 14.94 15.42 -9.12
CA ASN A 177 15.83 15.63 -7.96
C ASN A 177 15.12 16.31 -6.77
N CYS A 178 13.85 15.94 -6.52
CA CYS A 178 12.96 16.60 -5.56
C CYS A 178 13.10 16.06 -4.11
N GLY A 179 14.09 15.23 -3.82
CA GLY A 179 14.28 14.62 -2.50
C GLY A 179 13.31 13.46 -2.19
N VAL A 180 12.48 13.03 -3.16
CA VAL A 180 11.58 11.90 -3.06
C VAL A 180 12.10 10.76 -3.94
N SER A 181 11.90 9.53 -3.51
CA SER A 181 12.23 8.35 -4.29
C SER A 181 11.13 7.28 -4.18
N ALA A 182 11.15 6.27 -5.03
CA ALA A 182 10.18 5.19 -5.03
C ALA A 182 10.85 3.82 -5.09
N THR A 183 10.22 2.82 -4.45
CA THR A 183 10.65 1.41 -4.47
C THR A 183 9.46 0.51 -4.76
N CYS A 184 9.63 -0.42 -5.68
CA CYS A 184 8.73 -1.53 -5.89
C CYS A 184 9.22 -2.75 -5.11
N VAL A 185 8.40 -3.27 -4.21
CA VAL A 185 8.73 -4.47 -3.43
C VAL A 185 8.00 -5.67 -4.01
N HIS A 186 8.69 -6.79 -4.15
CA HIS A 186 8.18 -8.03 -4.72
C HIS A 186 8.17 -9.16 -3.68
N PRO A 187 7.23 -9.19 -2.72
CA PRO A 187 7.15 -10.27 -1.75
C PRO A 187 6.91 -11.62 -2.44
N GLY A 188 7.61 -12.64 -1.96
CA GLY A 188 7.35 -14.04 -2.35
C GLY A 188 6.23 -14.66 -1.53
N GLY A 189 6.35 -15.94 -1.17
CA GLY A 189 5.40 -16.67 -0.35
C GLY A 189 5.45 -16.23 1.12
N ILE A 190 4.93 -15.05 1.42
CA ILE A 190 4.82 -14.53 2.80
C ILE A 190 3.56 -15.09 3.45
N ARG A 191 3.67 -15.56 4.69
CA ARG A 191 2.53 -16.06 5.47
C ARG A 191 1.62 -14.90 5.89
N THR A 192 0.63 -14.59 5.06
CA THR A 192 -0.39 -13.57 5.27
C THR A 192 -1.77 -14.14 5.01
N ASN A 193 -2.83 -13.40 5.34
CA ASN A 193 -4.21 -13.82 5.06
C ASN A 193 -4.65 -13.62 3.61
N ILE A 194 -3.82 -13.07 2.73
CA ILE A 194 -4.19 -12.73 1.35
C ILE A 194 -4.69 -13.96 0.56
N ALA A 195 -4.08 -15.12 0.76
CA ALA A 195 -4.52 -16.37 0.12
C ALA A 195 -5.83 -16.88 0.71
N ASN A 196 -6.02 -16.76 2.03
CA ASN A 196 -7.23 -17.24 2.72
C ASN A 196 -8.45 -16.37 2.40
N SER A 197 -8.25 -15.10 2.06
CA SER A 197 -9.30 -14.15 1.68
C SER A 197 -9.39 -13.93 0.17
N ALA A 198 -8.72 -14.76 -0.62
CA ALA A 198 -8.77 -14.68 -2.08
C ALA A 198 -10.20 -14.97 -2.59
N ARG A 199 -10.65 -14.20 -3.58
CA ARG A 199 -11.81 -14.63 -4.37
C ARG A 199 -11.43 -15.80 -5.28
N MET A 200 -12.34 -16.73 -5.43
CA MET A 200 -12.18 -17.87 -6.33
C MET A 200 -13.39 -17.90 -7.28
N SER A 201 -13.14 -18.03 -8.57
CA SER A 201 -14.21 -18.24 -9.53
C SER A 201 -14.66 -19.71 -9.53
N ASP A 202 -15.87 -19.97 -10.00
CA ASP A 202 -16.40 -21.34 -10.16
C ASP A 202 -15.61 -22.20 -11.17
N SER A 203 -14.64 -21.61 -11.85
CA SER A 203 -13.77 -22.27 -12.84
C SER A 203 -12.54 -22.97 -12.25
N ILE A 204 -12.39 -22.97 -10.89
CA ILE A 204 -11.24 -23.56 -10.20
C ILE A 204 -11.69 -24.55 -9.15
#